data_a1f6540d1747ed70dc32ea2fb88e25fb
#
_entry.id   a1f6540d1747ed70dc32ea2fb88e25fb
#
_cell.length_a   1.000
_cell.length_b   1.000
_cell.length_c   1.000
_cell.angle_alpha   90.00
_cell.angle_beta   90.00
_cell.angle_gamma   90.00
#
_symmetry.space_group_name_H-M   'P 1'
#
loop_
_entity.id
_entity.type
_entity.pdbx_description
1 polymer ?
#
loop_
_entity_poly.entity_id
_entity_poly.type
_entity_poly.pdbx_seq_one_letter_code
_entity_poly.pdbx_strand_id
1 'polypeptide(L)'
;MILFPAIDLFEGKAVRLYKGDYGQMTVYSEHPEEIAADFAACGATHIHLVDLEGARSGETPNLETVLKIRESSGLFCEIGGGIRSMEIVDRYLGAGLDRVILGTAAVADEGFLRAAVEKYGAKIATGADIRDGYVAVKGWTEQSGVTTEAFFEKMERIGVATVICTDISRDGAMRGTNREMYRTLSQKYSLQITASGGVSTMEDVRQLREMNLYGAIIGKAYYTGDIDLKKAIEVAR
;
A
#
# COMPACT_ATOMS: atom_id res chain seq x y z
N MET A 1 -10.80 -8.93 -8.35
CA MET A 1 -9.65 -8.40 -7.56
C MET A 1 -9.32 -7.00 -8.05
N ILE A 2 -9.11 -6.03 -7.16
CA ILE A 2 -8.75 -4.65 -7.51
C ILE A 2 -7.24 -4.55 -7.74
N LEU A 3 -6.79 -3.85 -8.79
CA LEU A 3 -5.39 -3.50 -8.95
C LEU A 3 -5.16 -2.06 -8.48
N PHE A 4 -4.12 -1.89 -7.68
CA PHE A 4 -3.65 -0.63 -7.14
C PHE A 4 -2.29 -0.29 -7.77
N PRO A 5 -2.23 0.41 -8.91
CA PRO A 5 -0.97 0.99 -9.35
C PRO A 5 -0.47 1.96 -8.29
N ALA A 6 0.85 1.98 -8.05
CA ALA A 6 1.43 2.68 -6.91
C ALA A 6 2.34 3.83 -7.33
N ILE A 7 2.27 4.93 -6.59
CA ILE A 7 3.21 6.05 -6.65
C ILE A 7 3.81 6.28 -5.27
N ASP A 8 5.13 6.19 -5.16
CA ASP A 8 5.86 6.67 -4.00
C ASP A 8 6.26 8.12 -4.25
N LEU A 9 6.04 8.99 -3.25
CA LEU A 9 6.28 10.42 -3.32
C LEU A 9 7.49 10.83 -2.48
N PHE A 10 8.38 11.61 -3.09
CA PHE A 10 9.50 12.27 -2.42
C PHE A 10 9.77 13.62 -3.09
N GLU A 11 9.80 14.71 -2.31
CA GLU A 11 9.96 16.09 -2.81
C GLU A 11 8.98 16.44 -3.95
N GLY A 12 7.73 16.00 -3.82
CA GLY A 12 6.69 16.22 -4.83
C GLY A 12 6.82 15.39 -6.11
N LYS A 13 7.78 14.47 -6.18
CA LYS A 13 8.09 13.67 -7.38
C LYS A 13 7.66 12.21 -7.20
N ALA A 14 7.37 11.55 -8.31
CA ALA A 14 7.16 10.10 -8.33
C ALA A 14 8.51 9.38 -8.35
N VAL A 15 8.75 8.56 -7.32
CA VAL A 15 10.02 7.88 -7.12
C VAL A 15 9.82 6.39 -6.81
N ARG A 16 10.90 5.63 -6.81
CA ARG A 16 10.96 4.26 -6.25
C ARG A 16 12.27 4.06 -5.52
N LEU A 17 12.17 3.46 -4.33
CA LEU A 17 13.34 3.01 -3.58
C LEU A 17 13.68 1.57 -3.95
N TYR A 18 14.94 1.23 -4.02
CA TYR A 18 15.36 -0.16 -4.09
C TYR A 18 15.36 -0.76 -2.68
N LYS A 19 14.44 -1.69 -2.41
CA LYS A 19 14.28 -2.35 -1.09
C LYS A 19 14.18 -1.37 0.09
N GLY A 20 13.54 -0.22 -0.10
CA GLY A 20 13.36 0.79 0.94
C GLY A 20 14.58 1.67 1.22
N ASP A 21 15.67 1.53 0.46
CA ASP A 21 16.89 2.31 0.64
C ASP A 21 16.79 3.69 -0.03
N TYR A 22 16.74 4.75 0.76
CA TYR A 22 16.70 6.14 0.29
C TYR A 22 17.96 6.57 -0.47
N GLY A 23 19.10 5.89 -0.25
CA GLY A 23 20.34 6.10 -1.01
C GLY A 23 20.28 5.53 -2.42
N GLN A 24 19.29 4.68 -2.70
CA GLN A 24 19.06 4.02 -3.99
C GLN A 24 17.68 4.39 -4.56
N MET A 25 17.42 5.68 -4.65
CA MET A 25 16.17 6.23 -5.17
C MET A 25 16.29 6.52 -6.66
N THR A 26 15.26 6.11 -7.42
CA THR A 26 15.09 6.46 -8.84
C THR A 26 13.89 7.39 -8.97
N VAL A 27 14.07 8.54 -9.62
CA VAL A 27 12.98 9.45 -9.99
C VAL A 27 12.41 9.02 -11.32
N TYR A 28 11.10 8.80 -11.41
CA TYR A 28 10.41 8.42 -12.63
C TYR A 28 9.67 9.60 -13.28
N SER A 29 9.18 10.54 -12.47
CA SER A 29 8.55 11.75 -13.00
C SER A 29 8.58 12.89 -11.97
N GLU A 30 8.68 14.11 -12.46
CA GLU A 30 8.47 15.34 -11.69
C GLU A 30 6.98 15.73 -11.63
N HIS A 31 6.12 15.01 -12.38
CA HIS A 31 4.69 15.23 -12.53
C HIS A 31 3.91 13.95 -12.17
N PRO A 32 3.80 13.57 -10.88
CA PRO A 32 3.10 12.36 -10.46
C PRO A 32 1.61 12.35 -10.85
N GLU A 33 1.00 13.51 -10.99
CA GLU A 33 -0.39 13.70 -11.43
C GLU A 33 -0.63 13.18 -12.86
N GLU A 34 0.36 13.28 -13.75
CA GLU A 34 0.29 12.75 -15.11
C GLU A 34 0.30 11.21 -15.09
N ILE A 35 1.16 10.62 -14.25
CA ILE A 35 1.20 9.16 -14.05
C ILE A 35 -0.16 8.65 -13.55
N ALA A 36 -0.77 9.36 -12.61
CA ALA A 36 -2.08 8.98 -12.08
C ALA A 36 -3.19 9.09 -13.14
N ALA A 37 -3.14 10.11 -14.00
CA ALA A 37 -4.05 10.23 -15.13
C ALA A 37 -3.86 9.07 -16.13
N ASP A 38 -2.62 8.63 -16.39
CA ASP A 38 -2.34 7.46 -17.22
C ASP A 38 -2.88 6.17 -16.58
N PHE A 39 -2.81 6.01 -15.26
CA PHE A 39 -3.43 4.88 -14.56
C PHE A 39 -4.95 4.86 -14.80
N ALA A 40 -5.61 6.01 -14.66
CA ALA A 40 -7.04 6.13 -14.91
C ALA A 40 -7.39 5.81 -16.38
N ALA A 41 -6.58 6.29 -17.34
CA ALA A 41 -6.75 6.00 -18.76
C ALA A 41 -6.56 4.51 -19.10
N CYS A 42 -5.73 3.78 -18.33
CA CYS A 42 -5.60 2.33 -18.42
C CYS A 42 -6.81 1.58 -17.83
N GLY A 43 -7.74 2.27 -17.16
CA GLY A 43 -8.94 1.70 -16.55
C GLY A 43 -8.77 1.30 -15.09
N ALA A 44 -7.72 1.78 -14.40
CA ALA A 44 -7.61 1.67 -12.96
C ALA A 44 -8.78 2.40 -12.27
N THR A 45 -9.19 1.93 -11.11
CA THR A 45 -10.23 2.55 -10.27
C THR A 45 -9.66 3.02 -8.94
N HIS A 46 -8.49 2.55 -8.58
CA HIS A 46 -7.81 2.78 -7.30
C HIS A 46 -6.34 3.11 -7.54
N ILE A 47 -5.75 3.85 -6.62
CA ILE A 47 -4.32 4.16 -6.60
C ILE A 47 -3.77 4.03 -5.17
N HIS A 48 -2.58 3.47 -5.04
CA HIS A 48 -1.85 3.36 -3.80
C HIS A 48 -0.74 4.41 -3.75
N LEU A 49 -0.76 5.28 -2.74
CA LEU A 49 0.20 6.34 -2.55
C LEU A 49 1.04 6.12 -1.30
N VAL A 50 2.32 6.44 -1.36
CA VAL A 50 3.22 6.41 -0.20
C VAL A 50 3.94 7.76 -0.09
N ASP A 51 3.73 8.48 1.01
CA ASP A 51 4.52 9.65 1.35
C ASP A 51 5.81 9.21 2.07
N LEU A 52 6.92 9.10 1.30
CA LEU A 52 8.20 8.64 1.83
C LEU A 52 8.83 9.64 2.80
N GLU A 53 8.60 10.94 2.60
CA GLU A 53 9.06 11.96 3.54
C GLU A 53 8.21 11.96 4.80
N GLY A 54 6.89 11.79 4.65
CA GLY A 54 5.98 11.56 5.77
C GLY A 54 6.37 10.33 6.59
N ALA A 55 6.81 9.25 5.93
CA ALA A 55 7.30 8.04 6.62
C ALA A 55 8.47 8.35 7.55
N ARG A 56 9.33 9.31 7.21
CA ARG A 56 10.46 9.76 8.04
C ARG A 56 10.05 10.78 9.10
N SER A 57 9.35 11.83 8.69
CA SER A 57 9.03 13.00 9.54
C SER A 57 7.83 12.80 10.44
N GLY A 58 6.84 11.99 10.00
CA GLY A 58 5.52 11.91 10.63
C GLY A 58 4.62 13.11 10.30
N GLU A 59 4.98 13.87 9.27
CA GLU A 59 4.23 15.00 8.73
C GLU A 59 3.60 14.64 7.37
N THR A 60 3.03 15.62 6.67
CA THR A 60 2.38 15.44 5.37
C THR A 60 2.98 16.35 4.28
N PRO A 61 4.30 16.30 4.02
CA PRO A 61 4.97 17.24 3.12
C PRO A 61 4.47 17.16 1.68
N ASN A 62 4.00 15.97 1.24
CA ASN A 62 3.51 15.77 -0.12
C ASN A 62 1.98 15.92 -0.26
N LEU A 63 1.25 16.45 0.74
CA LEU A 63 -0.21 16.57 0.69
C LEU A 63 -0.71 17.33 -0.56
N GLU A 64 -0.07 18.43 -0.93
CA GLU A 64 -0.44 19.18 -2.15
C GLU A 64 -0.34 18.32 -3.43
N THR A 65 0.74 17.57 -3.55
CA THR A 65 0.97 16.64 -4.67
C THR A 65 -0.09 15.54 -4.68
N VAL A 66 -0.41 14.99 -3.53
CA VAL A 66 -1.47 13.97 -3.37
C VAL A 66 -2.83 14.50 -3.83
N LEU A 67 -3.16 15.75 -3.51
CA LEU A 67 -4.42 16.37 -3.95
C LEU A 67 -4.45 16.59 -5.46
N LYS A 68 -3.33 16.99 -6.08
CA LYS A 68 -3.22 17.09 -7.55
C LYS A 68 -3.42 15.73 -8.23
N ILE A 69 -2.80 14.66 -7.69
CA ILE A 69 -2.98 13.29 -8.15
C ILE A 69 -4.46 12.90 -8.12
N ARG A 70 -5.13 13.16 -6.99
CA ARG A 70 -6.55 12.83 -6.82
C ARG A 70 -7.43 13.60 -7.81
N GLU A 71 -7.20 14.89 -7.98
CA GLU A 71 -7.96 15.75 -8.88
C GLU A 71 -7.79 15.34 -10.36
N SER A 72 -6.55 15.04 -10.77
CA SER A 72 -6.25 14.69 -12.17
C SER A 72 -6.78 13.32 -12.58
N SER A 73 -6.80 12.37 -11.64
CA SER A 73 -7.15 10.98 -11.94
C SER A 73 -8.59 10.59 -11.61
N GLY A 74 -9.19 11.21 -10.59
CA GLY A 74 -10.50 10.81 -10.06
C GLY A 74 -10.54 9.41 -9.46
N LEU A 75 -9.37 8.80 -9.19
CA LEU A 75 -9.25 7.46 -8.63
C LEU A 75 -9.58 7.45 -7.14
N PHE A 76 -10.01 6.29 -6.62
CA PHE A 76 -10.00 6.02 -5.19
C PHE A 76 -8.57 6.07 -4.69
N CYS A 77 -8.24 7.03 -3.84
CA CYS A 77 -6.89 7.28 -3.35
C CYS A 77 -6.70 6.74 -1.94
N GLU A 78 -5.80 5.76 -1.77
CA GLU A 78 -5.31 5.38 -0.46
C GLU A 78 -3.87 5.84 -0.26
N ILE A 79 -3.52 6.24 0.97
CA ILE A 79 -2.19 6.75 1.29
C ILE A 79 -1.63 6.15 2.56
N GLY A 80 -0.36 5.78 2.51
CA GLY A 80 0.49 5.44 3.64
C GLY A 80 1.69 6.38 3.75
N GLY A 81 2.47 6.20 4.81
CA GLY A 81 3.68 6.98 5.06
C GLY A 81 3.58 7.90 6.28
N GLY A 82 4.08 7.43 7.43
CA GLY A 82 4.24 8.25 8.64
C GLY A 82 2.98 8.63 9.40
N ILE A 83 1.83 8.04 9.12
CA ILE A 83 0.55 8.34 9.80
C ILE A 83 0.58 7.78 11.22
N ARG A 84 0.76 8.67 12.21
CA ARG A 84 1.03 8.32 13.62
C ARG A 84 0.11 9.02 14.61
N SER A 85 -0.81 9.86 14.16
CA SER A 85 -1.75 10.60 15.01
C SER A 85 -3.09 10.80 14.33
N MET A 86 -4.13 11.04 15.15
CA MET A 86 -5.47 11.37 14.63
C MET A 86 -5.47 12.65 13.82
N GLU A 87 -4.61 13.61 14.15
CA GLU A 87 -4.48 14.87 13.40
C GLU A 87 -4.08 14.60 11.94
N ILE A 88 -3.12 13.70 11.70
CA ILE A 88 -2.70 13.31 10.36
C ILE A 88 -3.82 12.53 9.62
N VAL A 89 -4.50 11.62 10.33
CA VAL A 89 -5.67 10.91 9.78
C VAL A 89 -6.75 11.91 9.36
N ASP A 90 -7.11 12.85 10.27
CA ASP A 90 -8.13 13.86 10.01
C ASP A 90 -7.72 14.78 8.85
N ARG A 91 -6.43 15.11 8.73
CA ARG A 91 -5.89 15.94 7.65
C ARG A 91 -6.05 15.28 6.28
N TYR A 92 -5.63 14.04 6.12
CA TYR A 92 -5.76 13.33 4.84
C TYR A 92 -7.21 13.06 4.47
N LEU A 93 -8.01 12.50 5.40
CA LEU A 93 -9.41 12.19 5.12
C LEU A 93 -10.26 13.46 4.97
N GLY A 94 -9.98 14.52 5.74
CA GLY A 94 -10.61 15.84 5.62
C GLY A 94 -10.28 16.54 4.30
N ALA A 95 -9.09 16.31 3.76
CA ALA A 95 -8.68 16.79 2.43
C ALA A 95 -9.31 15.97 1.27
N GLY A 96 -10.08 14.93 1.60
CA GLY A 96 -10.88 14.17 0.65
C GLY A 96 -10.29 12.86 0.17
N LEU A 97 -9.19 12.38 0.76
CA LEU A 97 -8.68 11.04 0.46
C LEU A 97 -9.68 9.97 0.95
N ASP A 98 -9.69 8.84 0.27
CA ASP A 98 -10.67 7.79 0.49
C ASP A 98 -10.25 6.84 1.61
N ARG A 99 -8.93 6.60 1.80
CA ARG A 99 -8.39 5.68 2.80
C ARG A 99 -7.00 6.11 3.26
N VAL A 100 -6.71 5.90 4.53
CA VAL A 100 -5.35 6.02 5.10
C VAL A 100 -4.86 4.68 5.62
N ILE A 101 -3.54 4.46 5.54
CA ILE A 101 -2.90 3.19 5.88
C ILE A 101 -1.98 3.42 7.08
N LEU A 102 -2.27 2.74 8.18
CA LEU A 102 -1.49 2.77 9.41
C LEU A 102 -0.52 1.59 9.41
N GLY A 103 0.78 1.87 9.27
CA GLY A 103 1.86 0.87 9.35
C GLY A 103 2.35 0.68 10.78
N THR A 104 3.51 1.22 11.11
CA THR A 104 4.15 1.12 12.44
C THR A 104 3.20 1.46 13.59
N ALA A 105 2.34 2.46 13.43
CA ALA A 105 1.40 2.89 14.46
C ALA A 105 0.35 1.79 14.78
N ALA A 106 -0.07 0.99 13.79
CA ALA A 106 -1.00 -0.14 14.03
C ALA A 106 -0.37 -1.25 14.89
N VAL A 107 0.96 -1.38 14.87
CA VAL A 107 1.69 -2.32 15.72
C VAL A 107 1.91 -1.74 17.10
N ALA A 108 2.37 -0.48 17.17
CA ALA A 108 2.89 0.15 18.38
C ALA A 108 1.82 0.73 19.30
N ASP A 109 0.68 1.17 18.76
CA ASP A 109 -0.37 1.88 19.52
C ASP A 109 -1.77 1.33 19.17
N GLU A 110 -2.21 0.33 19.94
CA GLU A 110 -3.54 -0.25 19.79
C GLU A 110 -4.65 0.74 20.13
N GLY A 111 -4.44 1.64 21.08
CA GLY A 111 -5.41 2.65 21.47
C GLY A 111 -5.69 3.64 20.34
N PHE A 112 -4.65 4.13 19.69
CA PHE A 112 -4.77 4.98 18.50
C PHE A 112 -5.47 4.23 17.35
N LEU A 113 -5.08 2.98 17.07
CA LEU A 113 -5.70 2.19 16.01
C LEU A 113 -7.21 2.00 16.26
N ARG A 114 -7.60 1.64 17.49
CA ARG A 114 -9.02 1.49 17.85
C ARG A 114 -9.80 2.79 17.67
N ALA A 115 -9.28 3.90 18.15
CA ALA A 115 -9.92 5.20 18.01
C ALA A 115 -10.07 5.61 16.52
N ALA A 116 -9.07 5.33 15.70
CA ALA A 116 -9.13 5.61 14.27
C ALA A 116 -10.19 4.74 13.56
N VAL A 117 -10.22 3.44 13.86
CA VAL A 117 -11.22 2.51 13.29
C VAL A 117 -12.64 2.87 13.76
N GLU A 118 -12.82 3.21 15.03
CA GLU A 118 -14.12 3.64 15.58
C GLU A 118 -14.64 4.90 14.88
N LYS A 119 -13.76 5.88 14.64
CA LYS A 119 -14.12 7.15 14.01
C LYS A 119 -14.35 7.04 12.50
N TYR A 120 -13.56 6.25 11.78
CA TYR A 120 -13.49 6.27 10.34
C TYR A 120 -13.82 4.95 9.65
N GLY A 121 -13.95 3.85 10.40
CA GLY A 121 -14.36 2.54 9.87
C GLY A 121 -13.44 2.06 8.74
N ALA A 122 -14.06 1.70 7.62
CA ALA A 122 -13.37 1.15 6.44
C ALA A 122 -12.40 2.12 5.73
N LYS A 123 -12.38 3.41 6.12
CA LYS A 123 -11.38 4.36 5.65
C LYS A 123 -10.02 4.19 6.31
N ILE A 124 -9.94 3.33 7.33
CA ILE A 124 -8.67 2.94 7.96
C ILE A 124 -8.28 1.56 7.45
N ALA A 125 -7.12 1.48 6.83
CA ALA A 125 -6.43 0.23 6.54
C ALA A 125 -5.16 0.13 7.38
N THR A 126 -4.60 -1.07 7.48
CA THR A 126 -3.31 -1.28 8.13
C THR A 126 -2.29 -1.88 7.17
N GLY A 127 -1.02 -1.52 7.35
CA GLY A 127 0.11 -2.09 6.63
C GLY A 127 0.78 -3.18 7.47
N ALA A 128 0.96 -4.36 6.88
CA ALA A 128 1.70 -5.48 7.42
C ALA A 128 2.89 -5.79 6.51
N ASP A 129 4.03 -5.20 6.81
CA ASP A 129 5.28 -5.44 6.08
C ASP A 129 5.97 -6.66 6.70
N ILE A 130 5.97 -7.78 5.98
CA ILE A 130 6.38 -9.08 6.52
C ILE A 130 7.81 -9.43 6.10
N ARG A 131 8.61 -9.83 7.09
CA ARG A 131 9.94 -10.42 6.91
C ARG A 131 10.09 -11.61 7.84
N ASP A 132 10.40 -12.77 7.28
CA ASP A 132 10.66 -14.02 8.04
C ASP A 132 9.54 -14.37 9.04
N GLY A 133 8.27 -14.14 8.65
CA GLY A 133 7.09 -14.43 9.47
C GLY A 133 6.76 -13.39 10.53
N TYR A 134 7.45 -12.25 10.58
CA TYR A 134 7.22 -11.17 11.53
C TYR A 134 6.92 -9.86 10.84
N VAL A 135 6.18 -8.98 11.51
CA VAL A 135 5.90 -7.63 11.04
C VAL A 135 7.11 -6.73 11.27
N ALA A 136 7.61 -6.12 10.21
CA ALA A 136 8.62 -5.08 10.28
C ALA A 136 7.98 -3.70 10.52
N VAL A 137 8.73 -2.81 11.14
CA VAL A 137 8.30 -1.44 11.48
C VAL A 137 9.38 -0.42 11.11
N LYS A 138 9.04 0.87 11.24
CA LYS A 138 9.98 1.98 10.99
C LYS A 138 10.63 1.94 9.61
N GLY A 139 9.81 1.75 8.55
CA GLY A 139 10.33 1.68 7.19
C GLY A 139 11.26 0.47 6.97
N TRP A 140 10.90 -0.68 7.56
CA TRP A 140 11.58 -1.98 7.42
C TRP A 140 12.94 -2.09 8.13
N THR A 141 13.31 -1.08 8.93
CA THR A 141 14.62 -1.07 9.63
C THR A 141 14.62 -1.89 10.91
N GLU A 142 13.43 -2.12 11.50
CA GLU A 142 13.28 -2.87 12.74
C GLU A 142 12.23 -3.98 12.60
N GLN A 143 12.45 -5.10 13.30
CA GLN A 143 11.47 -6.16 13.45
C GLN A 143 10.69 -5.95 14.75
N SER A 144 9.37 -5.99 14.71
CA SER A 144 8.53 -5.66 15.88
C SER A 144 8.44 -6.77 16.93
N GLY A 145 8.85 -7.99 16.60
CA GLY A 145 8.59 -9.19 17.42
C GLY A 145 7.15 -9.71 17.31
N VAL A 146 6.26 -9.04 16.60
CA VAL A 146 4.89 -9.48 16.36
C VAL A 146 4.85 -10.41 15.16
N THR A 147 4.36 -11.63 15.32
CA THR A 147 4.21 -12.58 14.22
C THR A 147 3.09 -12.13 13.27
N THR A 148 3.16 -12.59 12.02
CA THR A 148 2.12 -12.34 11.02
C THR A 148 0.74 -12.76 11.55
N GLU A 149 0.64 -13.95 12.15
CA GLU A 149 -0.62 -14.47 12.69
C GLU A 149 -1.17 -13.57 13.81
N ALA A 150 -0.33 -13.21 14.78
CA ALA A 150 -0.75 -12.36 15.91
C ALA A 150 -1.21 -10.98 15.42
N PHE A 151 -0.59 -10.45 14.36
CA PHE A 151 -1.01 -9.20 13.76
C PHE A 151 -2.40 -9.32 13.10
N PHE A 152 -2.60 -10.32 12.25
CA PHE A 152 -3.87 -10.51 11.55
C PHE A 152 -5.03 -10.81 12.52
N GLU A 153 -4.82 -11.63 13.54
CA GLU A 153 -5.80 -11.89 14.62
C GLU A 153 -6.14 -10.61 15.40
N LYS A 154 -5.14 -9.74 15.64
CA LYS A 154 -5.36 -8.44 16.25
C LYS A 154 -6.21 -7.54 15.34
N MET A 155 -5.96 -7.51 14.04
CA MET A 155 -6.73 -6.69 13.09
C MET A 155 -8.19 -7.12 13.03
N GLU A 156 -8.48 -8.42 12.95
CA GLU A 156 -9.86 -8.94 13.00
C GLU A 156 -10.56 -8.54 14.31
N ARG A 157 -9.90 -8.73 15.45
CA ARG A 157 -10.46 -8.39 16.77
C ARG A 157 -10.78 -6.89 16.92
N ILE A 158 -10.00 -6.01 16.29
CA ILE A 158 -10.22 -4.56 16.32
C ILE A 158 -11.32 -4.13 15.34
N GLY A 159 -11.61 -4.93 14.32
CA GLY A 159 -12.58 -4.62 13.27
C GLY A 159 -11.96 -3.82 12.10
N VAL A 160 -10.64 -3.94 11.89
CA VAL A 160 -10.00 -3.44 10.68
C VAL A 160 -10.56 -4.19 9.47
N ALA A 161 -10.96 -3.46 8.43
CA ALA A 161 -11.51 -4.08 7.22
C ALA A 161 -10.42 -4.54 6.23
N THR A 162 -9.38 -3.73 6.06
CA THR A 162 -8.38 -3.92 4.99
C THR A 162 -6.97 -3.97 5.55
N VAL A 163 -6.19 -4.95 5.09
CA VAL A 163 -4.75 -5.08 5.38
C VAL A 163 -3.97 -5.09 4.07
N ILE A 164 -3.05 -4.14 3.92
CA ILE A 164 -2.03 -4.16 2.87
C ILE A 164 -0.87 -5.02 3.39
N CYS A 165 -0.67 -6.19 2.78
CA CYS A 165 0.35 -7.13 3.21
C CYS A 165 1.51 -7.14 2.21
N THR A 166 2.69 -6.71 2.65
CA THR A 166 3.90 -6.64 1.82
C THR A 166 4.88 -7.74 2.23
N ASP A 167 5.29 -8.58 1.28
CA ASP A 167 6.50 -9.39 1.46
C ASP A 167 7.72 -8.54 1.10
N ILE A 168 8.44 -8.07 2.12
CA ILE A 168 9.62 -7.18 1.96
C ILE A 168 10.71 -7.86 1.12
N SER A 169 10.86 -9.18 1.23
CA SER A 169 11.90 -9.92 0.50
C SER A 169 11.67 -9.92 -1.01
N ARG A 170 10.44 -9.68 -1.43
CA ARG A 170 9.98 -9.67 -2.82
C ARG A 170 9.83 -8.26 -3.37
N ASP A 171 9.65 -7.25 -2.50
CA ASP A 171 9.39 -5.89 -2.96
C ASP A 171 10.57 -5.33 -3.76
N GLY A 172 10.25 -4.76 -4.92
CA GLY A 172 11.23 -4.23 -5.87
C GLY A 172 12.19 -5.26 -6.48
N ALA A 173 12.12 -6.54 -6.09
CA ALA A 173 13.06 -7.59 -6.51
C ALA A 173 12.71 -8.24 -7.87
N MET A 174 11.50 -8.02 -8.40
CA MET A 174 11.03 -8.60 -9.67
C MET A 174 11.16 -10.15 -9.73
N ARG A 175 10.87 -10.82 -8.61
CA ARG A 175 11.02 -12.28 -8.44
C ARG A 175 9.70 -13.02 -8.24
N GLY A 176 8.59 -12.37 -8.61
CA GLY A 176 7.25 -12.86 -8.34
C GLY A 176 6.82 -12.64 -6.90
N THR A 177 5.54 -12.79 -6.65
CA THR A 177 4.91 -12.59 -5.34
C THR A 177 4.97 -13.83 -4.45
N ASN A 178 4.79 -13.68 -3.13
CA ASN A 178 4.78 -14.78 -2.17
C ASN A 178 3.40 -15.49 -2.14
N ARG A 179 3.18 -16.37 -3.10
CA ARG A 179 1.88 -17.04 -3.31
C ARG A 179 1.45 -17.91 -2.13
N GLU A 180 2.41 -18.55 -1.45
CA GLU A 180 2.13 -19.42 -0.30
C GLU A 180 1.59 -18.59 0.88
N MET A 181 2.26 -17.49 1.21
CA MET A 181 1.83 -16.59 2.27
C MET A 181 0.42 -16.05 2.00
N TYR A 182 0.15 -15.52 0.79
CA TYR A 182 -1.16 -14.96 0.47
C TYR A 182 -2.27 -16.00 0.45
N ARG A 183 -1.99 -17.22 -0.02
CA ARG A 183 -2.95 -18.34 0.02
C ARG A 183 -3.31 -18.68 1.47
N THR A 184 -2.32 -18.80 2.33
CA THR A 184 -2.53 -19.09 3.76
C THR A 184 -3.35 -18.00 4.44
N LEU A 185 -2.98 -16.74 4.22
CA LEU A 185 -3.68 -15.61 4.83
C LEU A 185 -5.13 -15.46 4.34
N SER A 186 -5.37 -15.60 3.03
CA SER A 186 -6.72 -15.49 2.44
C SER A 186 -7.67 -16.61 2.87
N GLN A 187 -7.15 -17.77 3.23
CA GLN A 187 -7.95 -18.89 3.72
C GLN A 187 -8.23 -18.81 5.22
N LYS A 188 -7.31 -18.19 5.99
CA LYS A 188 -7.39 -18.16 7.46
C LYS A 188 -8.19 -16.96 7.98
N TYR A 189 -8.15 -15.81 7.30
CA TYR A 189 -8.72 -14.55 7.80
C TYR A 189 -9.79 -14.00 6.88
N SER A 190 -10.80 -13.32 7.46
CA SER A 190 -11.91 -12.69 6.74
C SER A 190 -11.59 -11.25 6.28
N LEU A 191 -10.36 -10.80 6.45
CA LEU A 191 -9.90 -9.46 6.11
C LEU A 191 -9.80 -9.26 4.59
N GLN A 192 -10.03 -8.04 4.14
CA GLN A 192 -9.72 -7.63 2.77
C GLN A 192 -8.19 -7.49 2.63
N ILE A 193 -7.54 -8.52 2.07
CA ILE A 193 -6.09 -8.54 1.92
C ILE A 193 -5.69 -7.98 0.55
N THR A 194 -4.84 -6.95 0.56
CA THR A 194 -4.18 -6.43 -0.63
C THR A 194 -2.72 -6.91 -0.65
N ALA A 195 -2.37 -7.68 -1.67
CA ALA A 195 -1.01 -8.19 -1.84
C ALA A 195 -0.06 -7.09 -2.32
N SER A 196 1.11 -6.99 -1.70
CA SER A 196 2.18 -6.05 -2.06
C SER A 196 3.53 -6.75 -2.05
N GLY A 197 4.43 -6.30 -2.92
CA GLY A 197 5.77 -6.87 -3.09
C GLY A 197 5.82 -8.01 -4.11
N GLY A 198 6.59 -7.76 -5.18
CA GLY A 198 6.95 -8.75 -6.19
C GLY A 198 5.91 -9.02 -7.28
N VAL A 199 4.78 -8.35 -7.33
CA VAL A 199 3.83 -8.46 -8.45
C VAL A 199 4.50 -7.93 -9.71
N SER A 200 4.99 -8.83 -10.56
CA SER A 200 5.86 -8.48 -11.68
C SER A 200 5.47 -9.13 -13.02
N THR A 201 4.52 -10.06 -13.01
CA THR A 201 4.06 -10.75 -14.20
C THR A 201 2.53 -10.86 -14.25
N MET A 202 2.00 -11.04 -15.46
CA MET A 202 0.57 -11.34 -15.66
C MET A 202 0.13 -12.61 -14.93
N GLU A 203 1.06 -13.56 -14.76
CA GLU A 203 0.80 -14.79 -14.02
C GLU A 203 0.66 -14.53 -12.52
N ASP A 204 1.42 -13.59 -11.95
CA ASP A 204 1.22 -13.18 -10.55
C ASP A 204 -0.19 -12.62 -10.35
N VAL A 205 -0.67 -11.78 -11.28
CA VAL A 205 -2.02 -11.21 -11.23
C VAL A 205 -3.10 -12.31 -11.27
N ARG A 206 -2.97 -13.31 -12.17
CA ARG A 206 -3.92 -14.44 -12.25
C ARG A 206 -3.95 -15.24 -10.95
N GLN A 207 -2.79 -15.58 -10.44
CA GLN A 207 -2.67 -16.41 -9.22
C GLN A 207 -3.24 -15.70 -7.99
N LEU A 208 -3.00 -14.40 -7.83
CA LEU A 208 -3.56 -13.61 -6.74
C LEU A 208 -5.10 -13.48 -6.85
N ARG A 209 -5.61 -13.32 -8.08
CA ARG A 209 -7.06 -13.31 -8.35
C ARG A 209 -7.71 -14.65 -7.95
N GLU A 210 -7.10 -15.79 -8.32
CA GLU A 210 -7.60 -17.13 -8.00
C GLU A 210 -7.65 -17.41 -6.48
N MET A 211 -6.85 -16.68 -5.69
CA MET A 211 -6.89 -16.73 -4.23
C MET A 211 -8.02 -15.87 -3.62
N ASN A 212 -8.83 -15.21 -4.45
CA ASN A 212 -9.88 -14.27 -4.02
C ASN A 212 -9.38 -13.13 -3.13
N LEU A 213 -8.17 -12.64 -3.38
CA LEU A 213 -7.67 -11.46 -2.68
C LEU A 213 -8.49 -10.23 -3.04
N TYR A 214 -8.60 -9.31 -2.10
CA TYR A 214 -9.26 -8.02 -2.30
C TYR A 214 -8.55 -7.20 -3.37
N GLY A 215 -7.21 -7.10 -3.27
CA GLY A 215 -6.43 -6.31 -4.19
C GLY A 215 -4.99 -6.78 -4.36
N ALA A 216 -4.31 -6.18 -5.32
CA ALA A 216 -2.87 -6.32 -5.51
C ALA A 216 -2.25 -4.98 -5.95
N ILE A 217 -1.09 -4.64 -5.36
CA ILE A 217 -0.34 -3.43 -5.69
C ILE A 217 0.65 -3.74 -6.81
N ILE A 218 0.62 -2.91 -7.87
CA ILE A 218 1.59 -2.92 -8.95
C ILE A 218 2.47 -1.68 -8.81
N GLY A 219 3.73 -1.89 -8.43
CA GLY A 219 4.72 -0.83 -8.31
C GLY A 219 5.70 -0.83 -9.48
N LYS A 220 6.94 -1.26 -9.22
CA LYS A 220 8.07 -1.21 -10.16
C LYS A 220 7.76 -1.79 -11.55
N ALA A 221 7.01 -2.88 -11.62
CA ALA A 221 6.70 -3.57 -12.88
C ALA A 221 5.94 -2.68 -13.90
N TYR A 222 5.17 -1.70 -13.46
CA TYR A 222 4.58 -0.70 -14.33
C TYR A 222 5.67 0.21 -14.93
N TYR A 223 6.53 0.77 -14.09
CA TYR A 223 7.55 1.74 -14.51
C TYR A 223 8.64 1.14 -15.40
N THR A 224 8.91 -0.15 -15.26
CA THR A 224 9.88 -0.88 -16.11
C THR A 224 9.25 -1.49 -17.36
N GLY A 225 7.91 -1.39 -17.51
CA GLY A 225 7.20 -1.94 -18.67
C GLY A 225 7.04 -3.48 -18.64
N ASP A 226 7.33 -4.12 -17.51
CA ASP A 226 7.18 -5.58 -17.37
C ASP A 226 5.71 -6.01 -17.28
N ILE A 227 4.82 -5.10 -16.81
CA ILE A 227 3.37 -5.30 -16.78
C ILE A 227 2.67 -4.20 -17.60
N ASP A 228 1.88 -4.61 -18.58
CA ASP A 228 0.88 -3.78 -19.23
C ASP A 228 -0.32 -3.62 -18.28
N LEU A 229 -0.46 -2.44 -17.68
CA LEU A 229 -1.48 -2.18 -16.65
C LEU A 229 -2.91 -2.42 -17.16
N LYS A 230 -3.20 -2.01 -18.40
CA LYS A 230 -4.54 -2.20 -19.00
C LYS A 230 -4.89 -3.68 -19.09
N LYS A 231 -3.98 -4.50 -19.62
CA LYS A 231 -4.17 -5.96 -19.69
C LYS A 231 -4.24 -6.59 -18.31
N ALA A 232 -3.42 -6.12 -17.36
CA ALA A 232 -3.45 -6.62 -15.99
C ALA A 232 -4.80 -6.38 -15.33
N ILE A 233 -5.41 -5.20 -15.53
CA ILE A 233 -6.75 -4.86 -15.04
C ILE A 233 -7.82 -5.79 -15.67
N GLU A 234 -7.72 -6.09 -16.96
CA GLU A 234 -8.62 -7.04 -17.62
C GLU A 234 -8.51 -8.45 -17.03
N VAL A 235 -7.29 -8.90 -16.74
CA VAL A 235 -7.03 -10.20 -16.11
C VAL A 235 -7.51 -10.25 -14.66
N ALA A 236 -7.45 -9.15 -13.92
CA ALA A 236 -7.87 -9.07 -12.52
C ALA A 236 -9.40 -9.05 -12.31
N ARG A 237 -10.17 -8.73 -13.34
CA ARG A 237 -11.64 -8.77 -13.35
C ARG A 237 -12.16 -10.20 -13.39
#